data_8e6131b221291b6cccd7b4b1835ba2e7
#
_entry.id   8e6131b221291b6cccd7b4b1835ba2e7
#
_cell.length_a   1.000
_cell.length_b   1.000
_cell.length_c   1.000
_cell.angle_alpha   90.00
_cell.angle_beta   90.00
_cell.angle_gamma   90.00
#
_symmetry.space_group_name_H-M   'P 1'
#
loop_
_entity.id
_entity.type
_entity.pdbx_description
1 polymer ?
#
loop_
_entity_poly.entity_id
_entity_poly.type
_entity_poly.pdbx_seq_one_letter_code
_entity_poly.pdbx_strand_id
1 'polypeptide(L)'
;MTVGPRLRDVEFSSGDVVLAGWLASPVRDEALAGVVLVGGSGPSDRDNGTYFPPIREHLVDAGIAVLSYDKRGVGSSSGDWLDSTLDDLAADATAALGFLCAQPGVRAGTAGLLGHSEGGWVALRAAASRDDVPWVITSGCPGMTPAAQERHSLAGALRRAGEQDADRMLALFDRLVEAGRRDGDFTEAARIVSSARPSQAFLDYWSDMDQRLWEFVKRSQDHDPIPDALRLRCPHLAVFGGADELVSVADSTRRFSAAACHPGRHHRAALTIEVFPGASHRIQAGASAGMIPGYLGILAQWIKAKAGISDT
;
A
#
# COMPACT_ATOMS: atom_id res chain seq x y z
N MET A 1 29.93 -22.41 6.96
CA MET A 1 29.64 -21.00 6.82
C MET A 1 28.28 -20.90 6.12
N THR A 2 27.25 -20.58 6.83
CA THR A 2 25.94 -20.29 6.24
C THR A 2 26.07 -18.95 5.50
N VAL A 3 26.05 -18.98 4.18
CA VAL A 3 26.01 -17.78 3.35
C VAL A 3 24.64 -17.16 3.61
N GLY A 4 24.60 -15.97 4.21
CA GLY A 4 23.34 -15.24 4.45
C GLY A 4 22.65 -14.82 3.13
N PRO A 5 21.41 -14.39 3.19
CA PRO A 5 20.66 -13.92 2.01
C PRO A 5 21.47 -12.85 1.28
N ARG A 6 21.42 -12.88 -0.06
CA ARG A 6 22.12 -11.89 -0.89
C ARG A 6 21.26 -10.64 -1.00
N LEU A 7 21.61 -9.60 -0.25
CA LEU A 7 20.99 -8.28 -0.36
C LEU A 7 21.90 -7.40 -1.24
N ARG A 8 21.34 -6.77 -2.28
CA ARG A 8 22.09 -5.87 -3.15
C ARG A 8 21.26 -4.64 -3.52
N ASP A 9 21.94 -3.50 -3.66
CA ASP A 9 21.36 -2.31 -4.28
C ASP A 9 21.10 -2.57 -5.75
N VAL A 10 19.97 -2.09 -6.23
CA VAL A 10 19.57 -2.16 -7.63
C VAL A 10 18.94 -0.85 -8.07
N GLU A 11 19.06 -0.57 -9.36
CA GLU A 11 18.35 0.52 -10.03
C GLU A 11 17.62 -0.03 -11.26
N PHE A 12 16.48 0.56 -11.59
CA PHE A 12 15.69 0.24 -12.77
C PHE A 12 14.88 1.45 -13.22
N SER A 13 14.54 1.51 -14.50
CA SER A 13 13.80 2.63 -15.09
C SER A 13 12.30 2.39 -15.08
N SER A 14 11.55 3.46 -14.82
CA SER A 14 10.10 3.57 -15.01
C SER A 14 9.82 4.82 -15.83
N GLY A 15 9.71 4.70 -17.16
CA GLY A 15 9.74 5.84 -18.06
C GLY A 15 11.03 6.65 -17.89
N ASP A 16 10.89 7.94 -17.60
CA ASP A 16 12.01 8.88 -17.38
C ASP A 16 12.53 8.87 -15.93
N VAL A 17 11.93 8.09 -15.05
CA VAL A 17 12.31 7.99 -13.65
C VAL A 17 13.23 6.78 -13.43
N VAL A 18 14.31 6.97 -12.68
CA VAL A 18 15.17 5.88 -12.18
C VAL A 18 14.79 5.60 -10.74
N LEU A 19 14.41 4.37 -10.47
CA LEU A 19 14.04 3.89 -9.15
C LEU A 19 15.16 3.05 -8.56
N ALA A 20 15.49 3.28 -7.30
CA ALA A 20 16.50 2.56 -6.55
C ALA A 20 15.85 1.67 -5.49
N GLY A 21 16.46 0.52 -5.19
CA GLY A 21 15.86 -0.42 -4.26
C GLY A 21 16.81 -1.49 -3.73
N TRP A 22 16.26 -2.36 -2.90
CA TRP A 22 16.88 -3.58 -2.43
C TRP A 22 16.34 -4.78 -3.20
N LEU A 23 17.24 -5.57 -3.80
CA LEU A 23 16.92 -6.93 -4.23
C LEU A 23 17.53 -7.91 -3.23
N ALA A 24 16.67 -8.62 -2.54
CA ALA A 24 17.05 -9.71 -1.63
C ALA A 24 16.74 -11.06 -2.30
N SER A 25 17.74 -11.92 -2.38
CA SER A 25 17.61 -13.24 -3.00
C SER A 25 17.95 -14.33 -1.98
N PRO A 26 17.26 -15.48 -2.02
CA PRO A 26 17.62 -16.63 -1.19
C PRO A 26 19.02 -17.15 -1.55
N VAL A 27 19.61 -17.92 -0.65
CA VAL A 27 20.93 -18.55 -0.86
C VAL A 27 20.92 -19.61 -1.97
N ARG A 28 19.73 -20.07 -2.36
CA ARG A 28 19.52 -21.09 -3.41
C ARG A 28 19.85 -20.51 -4.78
N ASP A 29 20.26 -21.37 -5.72
CA ASP A 29 20.54 -20.96 -7.10
C ASP A 29 19.30 -20.47 -7.84
N GLU A 30 18.10 -20.95 -7.44
CA GLU A 30 16.80 -20.49 -7.95
C GLU A 30 15.88 -20.04 -6.80
N ALA A 31 15.23 -18.89 -6.97
CA ALA A 31 14.13 -18.48 -6.14
C ALA A 31 12.86 -19.22 -6.57
N LEU A 32 12.07 -19.65 -5.60
CA LEU A 32 10.81 -20.35 -5.86
C LEU A 32 9.76 -19.40 -6.48
N ALA A 33 9.75 -18.13 -6.03
CA ALA A 33 8.85 -17.09 -6.48
C ALA A 33 9.54 -15.72 -6.34
N GLY A 34 8.86 -14.67 -6.79
CA GLY A 34 9.29 -13.28 -6.56
C GLY A 34 8.16 -12.42 -6.00
N VAL A 35 8.50 -11.39 -5.23
CA VAL A 35 7.55 -10.38 -4.77
C VAL A 35 8.16 -8.98 -4.84
N VAL A 36 7.39 -8.02 -5.33
CA VAL A 36 7.68 -6.59 -5.20
C VAL A 36 6.90 -6.05 -4.02
N LEU A 37 7.59 -5.40 -3.07
CA LEU A 37 6.98 -4.69 -1.96
C LEU A 37 6.76 -3.23 -2.35
N VAL A 38 5.51 -2.76 -2.28
CA VAL A 38 5.10 -1.41 -2.65
C VAL A 38 4.74 -0.64 -1.39
N GLY A 39 5.47 0.44 -1.12
CA GLY A 39 5.35 1.25 0.09
C GLY A 39 4.06 2.05 0.19
N GLY A 40 3.72 2.48 1.40
CA GLY A 40 2.51 3.23 1.73
C GLY A 40 2.56 4.72 1.36
N SER A 41 1.68 5.50 1.95
CA SER A 41 1.53 6.94 1.72
C SER A 41 2.77 7.74 2.10
N GLY A 42 2.92 8.92 1.49
CA GLY A 42 4.02 9.84 1.74
C GLY A 42 5.35 9.38 1.14
N PRO A 43 6.48 9.91 1.63
CA PRO A 43 7.83 9.64 1.13
C PRO A 43 8.34 8.29 1.63
N SER A 44 7.73 7.20 1.14
CA SER A 44 8.06 5.83 1.54
C SER A 44 9.38 5.39 0.91
N ASP A 45 10.35 5.05 1.76
CA ASP A 45 11.61 4.43 1.36
C ASP A 45 11.44 2.91 1.09
N ARG A 46 12.50 2.27 0.60
CA ARG A 46 12.57 0.84 0.29
C ARG A 46 12.32 -0.10 1.48
N ASP A 47 12.38 0.42 2.71
CA ASP A 47 12.09 -0.31 3.93
C ASP A 47 10.68 0.01 4.48
N ASN A 48 9.97 0.97 3.87
CA ASN A 48 8.69 1.50 4.35
C ASN A 48 8.78 1.81 5.86
N GLY A 49 9.83 2.56 6.23
CA GLY A 49 10.27 2.72 7.61
C GLY A 49 10.82 1.41 8.17
N THR A 50 10.12 0.79 9.10
CA THR A 50 10.53 -0.49 9.73
C THR A 50 9.62 -1.67 9.35
N TYR A 51 8.71 -1.47 8.40
CA TYR A 51 7.67 -2.46 8.12
C TYR A 51 8.15 -3.58 7.19
N PHE A 52 8.93 -3.27 6.14
CA PHE A 52 9.35 -4.26 5.16
C PHE A 52 10.52 -5.15 5.58
N PRO A 53 11.50 -4.74 6.41
CA PRO A 53 12.62 -5.58 6.75
C PRO A 53 12.23 -6.98 7.26
N PRO A 54 11.37 -7.15 8.29
CA PRO A 54 11.00 -8.48 8.77
C PRO A 54 10.21 -9.30 7.73
N ILE A 55 9.43 -8.64 6.86
CA ILE A 55 8.72 -9.32 5.75
C ILE A 55 9.74 -9.83 4.73
N ARG A 56 10.68 -8.97 4.32
CA ARG A 56 11.74 -9.31 3.36
C ARG A 56 12.59 -10.48 3.86
N GLU A 57 13.07 -10.42 5.09
CA GLU A 57 13.87 -11.49 5.70
C GLU A 57 13.13 -12.82 5.70
N HIS A 58 11.91 -12.84 6.22
CA HIS A 58 11.10 -14.06 6.29
C HIS A 58 10.80 -14.65 4.91
N LEU A 59 10.45 -13.82 3.93
CA LEU A 59 10.16 -14.30 2.57
C LEU A 59 11.40 -14.84 1.87
N VAL A 60 12.57 -14.22 2.07
CA VAL A 60 13.83 -14.71 1.52
C VAL A 60 14.22 -16.05 2.15
N ASP A 61 14.06 -16.20 3.45
CA ASP A 61 14.29 -17.48 4.15
C ASP A 61 13.33 -18.57 3.65
N ALA A 62 12.12 -18.19 3.27
CA ALA A 62 11.14 -19.09 2.64
C ALA A 62 11.47 -19.43 1.16
N GLY A 63 12.54 -18.88 0.58
CA GLY A 63 12.96 -19.15 -0.80
C GLY A 63 12.34 -18.22 -1.84
N ILE A 64 11.80 -17.05 -1.42
CA ILE A 64 11.14 -16.07 -2.29
C ILE A 64 12.09 -14.87 -2.49
N ALA A 65 12.34 -14.48 -3.74
CA ALA A 65 13.08 -13.26 -4.05
C ALA A 65 12.21 -12.03 -3.75
N VAL A 66 12.80 -11.00 -3.14
CA VAL A 66 12.08 -9.80 -2.72
C VAL A 66 12.75 -8.56 -3.29
N LEU A 67 11.96 -7.76 -4.01
CA LEU A 67 12.34 -6.41 -4.45
C LEU A 67 11.52 -5.40 -3.65
N SER A 68 12.19 -4.45 -3.00
CA SER A 68 11.58 -3.27 -2.41
C SER A 68 12.32 -2.02 -2.91
N TYR A 69 11.60 -0.93 -3.16
CA TYR A 69 12.19 0.25 -3.80
C TYR A 69 11.76 1.54 -3.10
N ASP A 70 12.60 2.56 -3.20
CA ASP A 70 12.28 3.92 -2.78
C ASP A 70 11.24 4.50 -3.75
N LYS A 71 10.16 5.03 -3.22
CA LYS A 71 9.17 5.76 -4.04
C LYS A 71 9.87 6.87 -4.82
N ARG A 72 9.38 7.21 -6.01
CA ARG A 72 9.95 8.30 -6.80
C ARG A 72 10.17 9.58 -5.97
N GLY A 73 11.35 10.18 -6.07
CA GLY A 73 11.77 11.35 -5.28
C GLY A 73 12.12 11.05 -3.81
N VAL A 74 12.25 9.78 -3.43
CA VAL A 74 12.65 9.36 -2.08
C VAL A 74 13.97 8.61 -2.15
N GLY A 75 14.80 8.75 -1.12
CA GLY A 75 16.07 8.03 -1.02
C GLY A 75 16.97 8.27 -2.23
N SER A 76 17.27 7.20 -2.99
CA SER A 76 18.07 7.29 -4.21
C SER A 76 17.25 7.26 -5.50
N SER A 77 15.92 7.21 -5.42
CA SER A 77 15.04 7.28 -6.59
C SER A 77 14.90 8.72 -7.10
N SER A 78 14.95 8.89 -8.43
CA SER A 78 14.68 10.18 -9.07
C SER A 78 13.17 10.47 -9.15
N GLY A 79 12.81 11.63 -9.72
CA GLY A 79 11.41 12.08 -9.83
C GLY A 79 10.89 12.74 -8.58
N ASP A 80 9.56 12.80 -8.44
CA ASP A 80 8.89 13.37 -7.26
C ASP A 80 7.49 12.75 -7.07
N TRP A 81 7.22 12.21 -5.89
CA TRP A 81 5.93 11.58 -5.58
C TRP A 81 4.80 12.60 -5.45
N LEU A 82 5.10 13.84 -5.02
CA LEU A 82 4.09 14.90 -4.91
C LEU A 82 3.56 15.37 -6.27
N ASP A 83 4.32 15.19 -7.35
CA ASP A 83 3.90 15.52 -8.70
C ASP A 83 3.26 14.32 -9.44
N SER A 84 3.26 13.13 -8.82
CA SER A 84 2.77 11.91 -9.42
C SER A 84 1.25 11.73 -9.28
N THR A 85 0.72 10.90 -10.15
CA THR A 85 -0.62 10.31 -10.05
C THR A 85 -0.54 8.87 -9.55
N LEU A 86 -1.68 8.27 -9.22
CA LEU A 86 -1.72 6.84 -8.90
C LEU A 86 -1.31 5.96 -10.10
N ASP A 87 -1.58 6.43 -11.32
CA ASP A 87 -1.15 5.73 -12.55
C ASP A 87 0.37 5.74 -12.70
N ASP A 88 1.04 6.83 -12.35
CA ASP A 88 2.51 6.91 -12.33
C ASP A 88 3.10 5.94 -11.30
N LEU A 89 2.54 5.91 -10.09
CA LEU A 89 2.99 4.98 -9.05
C LEU A 89 2.72 3.51 -9.43
N ALA A 90 1.61 3.22 -10.13
CA ALA A 90 1.32 1.89 -10.66
C ALA A 90 2.25 1.49 -11.81
N ALA A 91 2.67 2.45 -12.64
CA ALA A 91 3.71 2.24 -13.65
C ALA A 91 5.06 1.90 -12.98
N ASP A 92 5.42 2.55 -11.87
CA ASP A 92 6.62 2.23 -11.08
C ASP A 92 6.57 0.79 -10.55
N ALA A 93 5.46 0.39 -9.94
CA ALA A 93 5.28 -0.98 -9.45
C ALA A 93 5.34 -2.01 -10.59
N THR A 94 4.82 -1.66 -11.77
CA THR A 94 4.89 -2.49 -12.98
C THR A 94 6.33 -2.63 -13.49
N ALA A 95 7.10 -1.54 -13.51
CA ALA A 95 8.51 -1.54 -13.88
C ALA A 95 9.34 -2.37 -12.89
N ALA A 96 9.08 -2.22 -11.59
CA ALA A 96 9.69 -3.02 -10.54
C ALA A 96 9.42 -4.53 -10.72
N LEU A 97 8.17 -4.89 -11.05
CA LEU A 97 7.80 -6.29 -11.32
C LEU A 97 8.53 -6.83 -12.57
N GLY A 98 8.58 -6.04 -13.64
CA GLY A 98 9.32 -6.39 -14.86
C GLY A 98 10.81 -6.60 -14.58
N PHE A 99 11.42 -5.69 -13.80
CA PHE A 99 12.81 -5.82 -13.38
C PHE A 99 13.05 -7.09 -12.56
N LEU A 100 12.17 -7.41 -11.61
CA LEU A 100 12.27 -8.62 -10.78
C LEU A 100 12.13 -9.89 -11.62
N CYS A 101 11.17 -9.92 -12.55
CA CYS A 101 10.96 -11.07 -13.45
C CYS A 101 12.14 -11.34 -14.38
N ALA A 102 12.93 -10.32 -14.70
CA ALA A 102 14.13 -10.44 -15.54
C ALA A 102 15.38 -10.90 -14.75
N GLN A 103 15.31 -11.02 -13.42
CA GLN A 103 16.46 -11.40 -12.63
C GLN A 103 16.78 -12.90 -12.78
N PRO A 104 18.06 -13.25 -12.95
CA PRO A 104 18.47 -14.66 -12.89
C PRO A 104 18.02 -15.29 -11.58
N GLY A 105 17.44 -16.50 -11.66
CA GLY A 105 16.97 -17.23 -10.49
C GLY A 105 15.55 -16.93 -10.05
N VAL A 106 14.84 -15.94 -10.62
CA VAL A 106 13.40 -15.75 -10.41
C VAL A 106 12.62 -16.58 -11.42
N ARG A 107 11.77 -17.48 -10.93
CA ARG A 107 10.99 -18.36 -11.81
C ARG A 107 9.93 -17.57 -12.57
N ALA A 108 9.88 -17.73 -13.89
CA ALA A 108 8.94 -17.03 -14.76
C ALA A 108 7.49 -17.28 -14.36
N GLY A 109 6.67 -16.22 -14.34
CA GLY A 109 5.23 -16.31 -14.05
C GLY A 109 4.88 -16.55 -12.58
N THR A 110 5.83 -16.39 -11.65
CA THR A 110 5.59 -16.62 -10.21
C THR A 110 5.77 -15.36 -9.36
N ALA A 111 6.23 -14.25 -9.95
CA ALA A 111 6.41 -13.00 -9.23
C ALA A 111 5.13 -12.15 -9.24
N GLY A 112 4.78 -11.59 -8.08
CA GLY A 112 3.61 -10.74 -7.91
C GLY A 112 3.89 -9.50 -7.06
N LEU A 113 2.83 -8.83 -6.62
CA LEU A 113 2.88 -7.55 -5.91
C LEU A 113 2.35 -7.69 -4.49
N LEU A 114 3.00 -7.07 -3.51
CA LEU A 114 2.50 -6.85 -2.16
C LEU A 114 2.52 -5.36 -1.86
N GLY A 115 1.35 -4.74 -1.73
CA GLY A 115 1.22 -3.32 -1.41
C GLY A 115 0.74 -3.09 0.02
N HIS A 116 1.39 -2.16 0.73
CA HIS A 116 0.98 -1.74 2.07
C HIS A 116 0.23 -0.41 2.00
N SER A 117 -0.94 -0.32 2.66
CA SER A 117 -1.72 0.92 2.74
C SER A 117 -2.03 1.49 1.35
N GLU A 118 -1.65 2.75 1.02
CA GLU A 118 -1.71 3.33 -0.34
C GLU A 118 -1.03 2.44 -1.38
N GLY A 119 0.09 1.79 -1.02
CA GLY A 119 0.75 0.83 -1.92
C GLY A 119 -0.15 -0.33 -2.33
N GLY A 120 -1.20 -0.63 -1.56
CA GLY A 120 -2.23 -1.59 -1.93
C GLY A 120 -3.09 -1.08 -3.10
N TRP A 121 -3.45 0.20 -3.14
CA TRP A 121 -4.11 0.80 -4.30
C TRP A 121 -3.22 0.75 -5.55
N VAL A 122 -1.94 1.09 -5.36
CA VAL A 122 -0.92 1.00 -6.43
C VAL A 122 -0.80 -0.42 -6.97
N ALA A 123 -0.69 -1.42 -6.08
CA ALA A 123 -0.58 -2.83 -6.46
C ALA A 123 -1.84 -3.35 -7.18
N LEU A 124 -3.05 -2.97 -6.71
CA LEU A 124 -4.31 -3.30 -7.37
C LEU A 124 -4.40 -2.68 -8.77
N ARG A 125 -4.03 -1.40 -8.90
CA ARG A 125 -4.02 -0.67 -10.18
C ARG A 125 -3.04 -1.30 -11.17
N ALA A 126 -1.82 -1.60 -10.74
CA ALA A 126 -0.81 -2.27 -11.55
C ALA A 126 -1.27 -3.66 -12.01
N ALA A 127 -1.82 -4.48 -11.09
CA ALA A 127 -2.32 -5.81 -11.41
C ALA A 127 -3.57 -5.79 -12.30
N ALA A 128 -4.46 -4.79 -12.13
CA ALA A 128 -5.67 -4.64 -12.94
C ALA A 128 -5.40 -4.21 -14.40
N SER A 129 -4.25 -3.61 -14.67
CA SER A 129 -3.83 -3.17 -15.99
C SER A 129 -3.14 -4.25 -16.83
N ARG A 130 -2.91 -5.45 -16.26
CA ARG A 130 -2.09 -6.52 -16.84
C ARG A 130 -2.74 -7.90 -16.68
N ASP A 131 -2.49 -8.78 -17.64
CA ASP A 131 -3.00 -10.16 -17.62
C ASP A 131 -1.97 -11.17 -17.09
N ASP A 132 -0.71 -10.77 -16.97
CA ASP A 132 0.44 -11.60 -16.64
C ASP A 132 0.88 -11.51 -15.16
N VAL A 133 0.21 -10.69 -14.34
CA VAL A 133 0.43 -10.68 -12.89
C VAL A 133 -0.23 -11.92 -12.27
N PRO A 134 0.53 -12.86 -11.69
CA PRO A 134 -0.02 -14.13 -11.22
C PRO A 134 -0.84 -14.00 -9.93
N TRP A 135 -0.60 -12.96 -9.12
CA TRP A 135 -1.28 -12.71 -7.85
C TRP A 135 -0.97 -11.31 -7.30
N VAL A 136 -1.84 -10.82 -6.43
CA VAL A 136 -1.65 -9.56 -5.69
C VAL A 136 -2.00 -9.75 -4.21
N ILE A 137 -1.21 -9.14 -3.33
CA ILE A 137 -1.45 -9.06 -1.89
C ILE A 137 -1.61 -7.60 -1.52
N THR A 138 -2.59 -7.29 -0.68
CA THR A 138 -2.73 -5.97 -0.05
C THR A 138 -2.72 -6.12 1.46
N SER A 139 -1.97 -5.29 2.17
CA SER A 139 -1.89 -5.26 3.62
C SER A 139 -2.28 -3.89 4.16
N GLY A 140 -3.34 -3.82 4.95
CA GLY A 140 -3.88 -2.56 5.45
C GLY A 140 -4.38 -1.61 4.35
N CYS A 141 -4.76 -2.15 3.18
CA CYS A 141 -5.22 -1.33 2.06
C CYS A 141 -6.68 -0.90 2.25
N PRO A 142 -6.99 0.41 2.23
CA PRO A 142 -8.37 0.84 2.32
C PRO A 142 -9.19 0.40 1.09
N GLY A 143 -10.38 -0.17 1.33
CA GLY A 143 -11.37 -0.43 0.29
C GLY A 143 -12.21 0.81 -0.05
N MET A 144 -11.80 1.99 0.40
CA MET A 144 -12.49 3.27 0.25
C MET A 144 -11.59 4.28 -0.47
N THR A 145 -12.17 5.42 -0.86
CA THR A 145 -11.40 6.54 -1.42
C THR A 145 -10.47 7.15 -0.36
N PRO A 146 -9.35 7.77 -0.75
CA PRO A 146 -8.47 8.51 0.16
C PRO A 146 -9.22 9.50 1.04
N ALA A 147 -10.13 10.30 0.49
CA ALA A 147 -10.93 11.24 1.29
C ALA A 147 -11.78 10.53 2.37
N ALA A 148 -12.40 9.40 2.04
CA ALA A 148 -13.22 8.66 3.02
C ALA A 148 -12.34 7.96 4.08
N GLN A 149 -11.17 7.46 3.69
CA GLN A 149 -10.22 6.86 4.60
C GLN A 149 -9.62 7.90 5.55
N GLU A 150 -9.19 9.06 5.04
CA GLU A 150 -8.66 10.15 5.86
C GLU A 150 -9.71 10.68 6.85
N ARG A 151 -10.96 10.81 6.41
CA ARG A 151 -12.06 11.18 7.30
C ARG A 151 -12.24 10.19 8.45
N HIS A 152 -12.11 8.87 8.16
CA HIS A 152 -12.18 7.82 9.19
C HIS A 152 -11.02 7.93 10.18
N SER A 153 -9.80 8.08 9.68
CA SER A 153 -8.58 8.27 10.48
C SER A 153 -8.67 9.50 11.39
N LEU A 154 -9.08 10.64 10.82
CA LEU A 154 -9.29 11.89 11.57
C LEU A 154 -10.35 11.71 12.67
N ALA A 155 -11.48 11.06 12.37
CA ALA A 155 -12.52 10.79 13.38
C ALA A 155 -11.97 9.94 14.54
N GLY A 156 -11.10 8.98 14.26
CA GLY A 156 -10.37 8.19 15.26
C GLY A 156 -9.44 9.06 16.11
N ALA A 157 -8.64 9.90 15.46
CA ALA A 157 -7.70 10.81 16.13
C ALA A 157 -8.42 11.82 17.05
N LEU A 158 -9.48 12.45 16.58
CA LEU A 158 -10.29 13.38 17.36
C LEU A 158 -10.91 12.72 18.62
N ARG A 159 -11.43 11.48 18.47
CA ARG A 159 -11.95 10.73 19.63
C ARG A 159 -10.86 10.43 20.66
N ARG A 160 -9.67 10.02 20.22
CA ARG A 160 -8.53 9.75 21.14
C ARG A 160 -8.05 11.01 21.84
N ALA A 161 -8.12 12.15 21.16
CA ALA A 161 -7.81 13.46 21.75
C ALA A 161 -8.91 13.98 22.70
N GLY A 162 -10.05 13.27 22.82
CA GLY A 162 -11.18 13.72 23.64
C GLY A 162 -11.89 14.97 23.09
N GLU A 163 -11.82 15.18 21.76
CA GLU A 163 -12.41 16.36 21.11
C GLU A 163 -13.94 16.38 21.26
N GLN A 164 -14.46 17.43 21.89
CA GLN A 164 -15.89 17.57 22.14
C GLN A 164 -16.67 18.00 20.88
N ASP A 165 -16.02 18.76 20.01
CA ASP A 165 -16.58 19.27 18.77
C ASP A 165 -16.16 18.44 17.54
N ALA A 166 -15.99 17.12 17.71
CA ALA A 166 -15.50 16.24 16.65
C ALA A 166 -16.31 16.36 15.35
N ASP A 167 -17.64 16.45 15.45
CA ASP A 167 -18.52 16.60 14.26
C ASP A 167 -18.24 17.91 13.51
N ARG A 168 -17.94 19.00 14.21
CA ARG A 168 -17.58 20.27 13.60
C ARG A 168 -16.22 20.17 12.89
N MET A 169 -15.26 19.44 13.47
CA MET A 169 -13.97 19.21 12.83
C MET A 169 -14.10 18.32 11.59
N LEU A 170 -14.94 17.29 11.64
CA LEU A 170 -15.24 16.46 10.47
C LEU A 170 -15.97 17.24 9.38
N ALA A 171 -16.90 18.12 9.74
CA ALA A 171 -17.54 19.02 8.78
C ALA A 171 -16.54 20.02 8.14
N LEU A 172 -15.53 20.45 8.90
CA LEU A 172 -14.43 21.26 8.36
C LEU A 172 -13.60 20.46 7.34
N PHE A 173 -13.26 19.21 7.66
CA PHE A 173 -12.59 18.30 6.74
C PHE A 173 -13.41 18.10 5.45
N ASP A 174 -14.72 17.84 5.58
CA ASP A 174 -15.62 17.65 4.42
C ASP A 174 -15.64 18.90 3.50
N ARG A 175 -15.57 20.10 4.08
CA ARG A 175 -15.43 21.37 3.32
C ARG A 175 -14.11 21.47 2.57
N LEU A 176 -13.01 20.96 3.13
CA LEU A 176 -11.71 20.93 2.46
C LEU A 176 -11.73 19.95 1.27
N VAL A 177 -12.28 18.75 1.47
CA VAL A 177 -12.46 17.77 0.38
C VAL A 177 -13.28 18.39 -0.76
N GLU A 178 -14.37 19.08 -0.43
CA GLU A 178 -15.22 19.74 -1.43
C GLU A 178 -14.51 20.93 -2.12
N ALA A 179 -13.67 21.67 -1.41
CA ALA A 179 -12.83 22.70 -2.01
C ALA A 179 -11.83 22.08 -3.02
N GLY A 180 -11.21 20.96 -2.66
CA GLY A 180 -10.34 20.21 -3.57
C GLY A 180 -11.05 19.70 -4.82
N ARG A 181 -12.30 19.20 -4.69
CA ARG A 181 -13.13 18.77 -5.83
C ARG A 181 -13.47 19.88 -6.81
N ARG A 182 -13.57 21.12 -6.32
CA ARG A 182 -13.79 22.32 -7.15
C ARG A 182 -12.49 22.93 -7.65
N ASP A 183 -11.38 22.24 -7.51
CA ASP A 183 -10.03 22.69 -7.85
C ASP A 183 -9.56 23.94 -7.08
N GLY A 184 -10.06 24.12 -5.85
CA GLY A 184 -9.64 25.18 -4.94
C GLY A 184 -8.14 25.08 -4.64
N ASP A 185 -7.46 26.22 -4.61
CA ASP A 185 -6.02 26.29 -4.31
C ASP A 185 -5.74 26.16 -2.80
N PHE A 186 -4.46 26.04 -2.44
CA PHE A 186 -4.03 25.97 -1.05
C PHE A 186 -4.40 27.23 -0.24
N THR A 187 -4.43 28.40 -0.89
CA THR A 187 -4.81 29.66 -0.24
C THR A 187 -6.27 29.62 0.20
N GLU A 188 -7.16 29.07 -0.65
CA GLU A 188 -8.58 28.86 -0.29
C GLU A 188 -8.69 27.87 0.87
N ALA A 189 -7.98 26.72 0.80
CA ALA A 189 -7.98 25.71 1.85
C ALA A 189 -7.50 26.28 3.20
N ALA A 190 -6.39 27.00 3.22
CA ALA A 190 -5.85 27.64 4.43
C ALA A 190 -6.83 28.68 5.01
N ARG A 191 -7.54 29.44 4.14
CA ARG A 191 -8.57 30.37 4.57
C ARG A 191 -9.78 29.66 5.17
N ILE A 192 -10.20 28.52 4.62
CA ILE A 192 -11.26 27.67 5.19
C ILE A 192 -10.90 27.24 6.61
N VAL A 193 -9.66 26.74 6.80
CA VAL A 193 -9.16 26.31 8.12
C VAL A 193 -9.11 27.48 9.10
N SER A 194 -8.42 28.58 8.74
CA SER A 194 -8.22 29.74 9.64
C SER A 194 -9.55 30.39 10.09
N SER A 195 -10.54 30.47 9.19
CA SER A 195 -11.86 31.03 9.50
C SER A 195 -12.72 30.14 10.39
N ALA A 196 -12.46 28.83 10.42
CA ALA A 196 -13.25 27.86 11.17
C ALA A 196 -12.90 27.77 12.66
N ARG A 197 -11.77 28.37 13.10
CA ARG A 197 -11.25 28.25 14.48
C ARG A 197 -11.19 26.78 14.91
N PRO A 198 -10.36 25.95 14.27
CA PRO A 198 -10.29 24.52 14.55
C PRO A 198 -9.71 24.26 15.93
N SER A 199 -9.93 23.06 16.46
CA SER A 199 -9.28 22.55 17.65
C SER A 199 -7.79 22.26 17.41
N GLN A 200 -7.00 22.13 18.51
CA GLN A 200 -5.60 21.77 18.40
C GLN A 200 -5.41 20.41 17.69
N ALA A 201 -6.24 19.41 17.99
CA ALA A 201 -6.17 18.11 17.34
C ALA A 201 -6.38 18.18 15.83
N PHE A 202 -7.22 19.09 15.33
CA PHE A 202 -7.36 19.33 13.91
C PHE A 202 -6.17 20.12 13.35
N LEU A 203 -5.63 21.08 14.09
CA LEU A 203 -4.42 21.82 13.68
C LEU A 203 -3.21 20.89 13.57
N ASP A 204 -3.06 19.95 14.47
CA ASP A 204 -2.02 18.92 14.40
C ASP A 204 -2.14 18.06 13.14
N TYR A 205 -3.38 17.66 12.78
CA TYR A 205 -3.66 16.97 11.51
C TYR A 205 -3.32 17.84 10.28
N TRP A 206 -3.59 19.15 10.33
CA TRP A 206 -3.36 20.09 9.23
C TRP A 206 -1.92 20.58 9.12
N SER A 207 -1.09 20.40 10.15
CA SER A 207 0.21 21.06 10.32
C SER A 207 1.21 20.83 9.17
N ASP A 208 1.19 19.64 8.58
CA ASP A 208 2.11 19.26 7.51
C ASP A 208 1.59 19.61 6.11
N MET A 209 0.37 20.17 6.02
CA MET A 209 -0.25 20.53 4.74
C MET A 209 0.38 21.77 4.16
N ASP A 210 1.02 21.64 3.01
CA ASP A 210 1.53 22.73 2.20
C ASP A 210 0.87 22.74 0.81
N GLN A 211 1.27 23.68 -0.03
CA GLN A 211 0.72 23.81 -1.39
C GLN A 211 0.93 22.52 -2.23
N ARG A 212 2.11 21.91 -2.14
CA ARG A 212 2.43 20.73 -2.96
C ARG A 212 1.66 19.50 -2.49
N LEU A 213 1.57 19.28 -1.18
CA LEU A 213 0.81 18.20 -0.61
C LEU A 213 -0.70 18.39 -0.89
N TRP A 214 -1.21 19.63 -0.83
CA TRP A 214 -2.58 19.96 -1.19
C TRP A 214 -2.90 19.56 -2.64
N GLU A 215 -2.02 19.90 -3.59
CA GLU A 215 -2.19 19.52 -5.01
C GLU A 215 -2.15 18.01 -5.22
N PHE A 216 -1.28 17.29 -4.49
CA PHE A 216 -1.25 15.82 -4.52
C PHE A 216 -2.54 15.21 -3.98
N VAL A 217 -3.02 15.68 -2.82
CA VAL A 217 -4.26 15.19 -2.19
C VAL A 217 -5.46 15.42 -3.10
N LYS A 218 -5.59 16.60 -3.71
CA LYS A 218 -6.66 16.90 -4.67
C LYS A 218 -6.74 15.88 -5.81
N ARG A 219 -5.58 15.51 -6.38
CA ARG A 219 -5.53 14.56 -7.51
C ARG A 219 -5.94 13.15 -7.13
N SER A 220 -5.70 12.75 -5.88
CA SER A 220 -5.90 11.38 -5.42
C SER A 220 -7.19 11.15 -4.63
N GLN A 221 -7.79 12.20 -4.03
CA GLN A 221 -8.82 12.10 -2.98
C GLN A 221 -10.06 11.27 -3.33
N ASP A 222 -10.42 11.18 -4.61
CA ASP A 222 -11.61 10.46 -5.08
C ASP A 222 -11.27 9.12 -5.78
N HIS A 223 -10.02 8.65 -5.71
CA HIS A 223 -9.66 7.34 -6.24
C HIS A 223 -10.47 6.24 -5.53
N ASP A 224 -11.29 5.50 -6.29
CA ASP A 224 -11.99 4.31 -5.77
C ASP A 224 -11.21 3.04 -6.18
N PRO A 225 -10.70 2.23 -5.23
CA PRO A 225 -9.98 1.00 -5.55
C PRO A 225 -10.87 -0.15 -6.04
N ILE A 226 -12.19 -0.04 -5.88
CA ILE A 226 -13.12 -1.12 -6.24
C ILE A 226 -13.15 -1.40 -7.74
N PRO A 227 -13.15 -0.41 -8.66
CA PRO A 227 -12.99 -0.67 -10.09
C PRO A 227 -11.72 -1.44 -10.44
N ASP A 228 -10.60 -1.17 -9.77
CA ASP A 228 -9.37 -1.93 -9.99
C ASP A 228 -9.50 -3.36 -9.46
N ALA A 229 -10.05 -3.54 -8.25
CA ALA A 229 -10.34 -4.86 -7.71
C ALA A 229 -11.26 -5.67 -8.62
N LEU A 230 -12.26 -5.06 -9.25
CA LEU A 230 -13.16 -5.72 -10.21
C LEU A 230 -12.45 -6.17 -11.49
N ARG A 231 -11.48 -5.40 -11.98
CA ARG A 231 -10.72 -5.71 -13.19
C ARG A 231 -9.62 -6.75 -13.00
N LEU A 232 -9.29 -7.13 -11.77
CA LEU A 232 -8.28 -8.16 -11.51
C LEU A 232 -8.58 -9.45 -12.29
N ARG A 233 -7.51 -10.07 -12.80
CA ARG A 233 -7.53 -11.40 -13.45
C ARG A 233 -6.71 -12.43 -12.69
N CYS A 234 -6.27 -12.10 -11.50
CA CYS A 234 -5.44 -12.94 -10.63
C CYS A 234 -6.01 -13.01 -9.21
N PRO A 235 -5.64 -14.02 -8.41
CA PRO A 235 -6.01 -14.10 -7.00
C PRO A 235 -5.54 -12.88 -6.21
N HIS A 236 -6.36 -12.44 -5.25
CA HIS A 236 -6.10 -11.33 -4.34
C HIS A 236 -6.18 -11.83 -2.90
N LEU A 237 -5.13 -11.59 -2.11
CA LEU A 237 -5.12 -11.70 -0.66
C LEU A 237 -5.19 -10.30 -0.05
N ALA A 238 -6.25 -10.01 0.69
CA ALA A 238 -6.40 -8.77 1.46
C ALA A 238 -6.19 -9.05 2.95
N VAL A 239 -5.16 -8.44 3.54
CA VAL A 239 -4.81 -8.62 4.95
C VAL A 239 -5.09 -7.35 5.73
N PHE A 240 -5.68 -7.49 6.92
CA PHE A 240 -6.02 -6.37 7.80
C PHE A 240 -5.64 -6.63 9.25
N GLY A 241 -5.26 -5.59 9.96
CA GLY A 241 -5.20 -5.58 11.42
C GLY A 241 -6.57 -5.25 12.00
N GLY A 242 -7.09 -6.08 12.88
CA GLY A 242 -8.43 -5.90 13.47
C GLY A 242 -8.55 -4.68 14.38
N ALA A 243 -7.43 -4.12 14.85
CA ALA A 243 -7.35 -2.88 15.62
C ALA A 243 -6.68 -1.74 14.80
N ASP A 244 -6.82 -1.77 13.48
CA ASP A 244 -6.35 -0.71 12.61
C ASP A 244 -7.12 0.59 12.90
N GLU A 245 -6.39 1.63 13.31
CA GLU A 245 -6.95 2.93 13.66
C GLU A 245 -7.01 3.91 12.46
N LEU A 246 -6.31 3.58 11.38
CA LEU A 246 -6.23 4.41 10.19
C LEU A 246 -7.27 3.98 9.14
N VAL A 247 -7.49 2.69 8.99
CA VAL A 247 -8.35 2.13 7.95
C VAL A 247 -9.58 1.47 8.56
N SER A 248 -10.77 1.80 8.05
CA SER A 248 -12.00 1.07 8.39
C SER A 248 -11.95 -0.33 7.83
N VAL A 249 -11.56 -1.30 8.67
CA VAL A 249 -11.47 -2.72 8.27
C VAL A 249 -12.83 -3.25 7.87
N ALA A 250 -13.90 -2.91 8.62
CA ALA A 250 -15.25 -3.38 8.33
C ALA A 250 -15.76 -2.89 6.96
N ASP A 251 -15.55 -1.61 6.62
CA ASP A 251 -15.96 -1.08 5.32
C ASP A 251 -15.10 -1.62 4.19
N SER A 252 -13.78 -1.74 4.40
CA SER A 252 -12.86 -2.26 3.40
C SER A 252 -13.16 -3.71 3.05
N THR A 253 -13.32 -4.57 4.06
CA THR A 253 -13.66 -5.99 3.84
C THR A 253 -15.02 -6.15 3.18
N ARG A 254 -16.03 -5.37 3.58
CA ARG A 254 -17.36 -5.36 2.96
C ARG A 254 -17.29 -4.99 1.47
N ARG A 255 -16.55 -3.94 1.12
CA ARG A 255 -16.45 -3.45 -0.27
C ARG A 255 -15.65 -4.42 -1.16
N PHE A 256 -14.51 -4.95 -0.69
CA PHE A 256 -13.76 -5.96 -1.43
C PHE A 256 -14.56 -7.25 -1.60
N SER A 257 -15.32 -7.68 -0.58
CA SER A 257 -16.21 -8.85 -0.68
C SER A 257 -17.33 -8.62 -1.70
N ALA A 258 -17.95 -7.45 -1.71
CA ALA A 258 -18.95 -7.09 -2.70
C ALA A 258 -18.38 -7.11 -4.13
N ALA A 259 -17.16 -6.58 -4.32
CA ALA A 259 -16.46 -6.66 -5.60
C ALA A 259 -16.18 -8.12 -6.00
N ALA A 260 -15.81 -8.98 -5.04
CA ALA A 260 -15.56 -10.40 -5.32
C ALA A 260 -16.81 -11.16 -5.75
N CYS A 261 -17.99 -10.77 -5.27
CA CYS A 261 -19.27 -11.36 -5.63
C CYS A 261 -19.88 -10.76 -6.91
N HIS A 262 -19.27 -9.76 -7.51
CA HIS A 262 -19.81 -9.08 -8.69
C HIS A 262 -19.77 -10.01 -9.93
N PRO A 263 -20.87 -10.13 -10.71
CA PRO A 263 -20.94 -11.04 -11.87
C PRO A 263 -19.88 -10.79 -12.95
N GLY A 264 -19.42 -9.54 -13.07
CA GLY A 264 -18.37 -9.16 -14.03
C GLY A 264 -16.95 -9.46 -13.60
N ARG A 265 -16.74 -9.99 -12.36
CA ARG A 265 -15.39 -10.32 -11.90
C ARG A 265 -14.87 -11.58 -12.59
N HIS A 266 -13.59 -11.54 -12.96
CA HIS A 266 -12.96 -12.68 -13.65
C HIS A 266 -12.86 -13.91 -12.74
N HIS A 267 -13.16 -15.09 -13.26
CA HIS A 267 -13.20 -16.35 -12.48
C HIS A 267 -11.88 -16.71 -11.77
N ARG A 268 -10.73 -16.28 -12.29
CA ARG A 268 -9.42 -16.48 -11.64
C ARG A 268 -9.14 -15.49 -10.50
N ALA A 269 -9.91 -14.40 -10.40
CA ALA A 269 -9.69 -13.35 -9.41
C ALA A 269 -10.37 -13.69 -8.05
N ALA A 270 -10.05 -14.87 -7.52
CA ALA A 270 -10.51 -15.24 -6.19
C ALA A 270 -10.00 -14.26 -5.13
N LEU A 271 -10.84 -13.93 -4.14
CA LEU A 271 -10.48 -13.09 -2.99
C LEU A 271 -10.32 -13.96 -1.75
N THR A 272 -9.21 -13.77 -1.04
CA THR A 272 -9.01 -14.24 0.34
C THR A 272 -8.90 -13.00 1.23
N ILE A 273 -9.59 -12.99 2.36
CA ILE A 273 -9.49 -11.93 3.36
C ILE A 273 -9.00 -12.55 4.66
N GLU A 274 -7.92 -11.99 5.22
CA GLU A 274 -7.38 -12.34 6.52
C GLU A 274 -7.43 -11.12 7.44
N VAL A 275 -8.04 -11.28 8.62
CA VAL A 275 -8.08 -10.24 9.65
C VAL A 275 -7.40 -10.76 10.89
N PHE A 276 -6.34 -10.08 11.34
CA PHE A 276 -5.61 -10.41 12.56
C PHE A 276 -6.20 -9.63 13.73
N PRO A 277 -6.96 -10.27 14.65
CA PRO A 277 -7.55 -9.58 15.80
C PRO A 277 -6.49 -8.89 16.65
N GLY A 278 -6.75 -7.63 17.04
CA GLY A 278 -5.83 -6.84 17.88
C GLY A 278 -4.57 -6.31 17.18
N ALA A 279 -4.35 -6.65 15.92
CA ALA A 279 -3.24 -6.10 15.15
C ALA A 279 -3.51 -4.67 14.69
N SER A 280 -2.46 -3.84 14.68
CA SER A 280 -2.46 -2.47 14.17
C SER A 280 -2.47 -2.42 12.64
N HIS A 281 -2.44 -1.20 12.08
CA HIS A 281 -2.29 -0.93 10.63
C HIS A 281 -1.08 -1.66 9.99
N ARG A 282 0.01 -1.84 10.72
CA ARG A 282 1.22 -2.56 10.29
C ARG A 282 1.23 -4.03 10.69
N ILE A 283 0.08 -4.59 11.03
CA ILE A 283 -0.08 -5.99 11.46
C ILE A 283 0.84 -6.34 12.65
N GLN A 284 0.98 -5.42 13.58
CA GLN A 284 1.81 -5.51 14.79
C GLN A 284 0.94 -5.57 16.05
N ALA A 285 1.43 -6.22 17.11
CA ALA A 285 0.76 -6.32 18.40
C ALA A 285 1.02 -5.08 19.29
N GLY A 286 0.81 -3.87 18.76
CA GLY A 286 1.11 -2.59 19.43
C GLY A 286 2.33 -1.88 18.83
N ALA A 287 2.58 -0.63 19.27
CA ALA A 287 3.54 0.28 18.61
C ALA A 287 5.02 -0.17 18.65
N SER A 288 5.39 -1.03 19.59
CA SER A 288 6.79 -1.50 19.78
C SER A 288 6.96 -2.99 19.61
N ALA A 289 5.90 -3.70 19.22
CA ALA A 289 5.92 -5.16 19.09
C ALA A 289 6.31 -5.58 17.67
N GLY A 290 6.85 -6.78 17.55
CA GLY A 290 7.04 -7.43 16.25
C GLY A 290 5.71 -7.71 15.55
N MET A 291 5.80 -8.28 14.36
CA MET A 291 4.62 -8.73 13.60
C MET A 291 3.76 -9.69 14.41
N ILE A 292 2.46 -9.63 14.23
CA ILE A 292 1.52 -10.60 14.84
C ILE A 292 1.92 -12.03 14.42
N PRO A 293 1.89 -13.00 15.35
CA PRO A 293 2.14 -14.41 15.02
C PRO A 293 1.23 -14.89 13.89
N GLY A 294 1.83 -15.60 12.91
CA GLY A 294 1.12 -16.15 11.76
C GLY A 294 1.11 -15.23 10.52
N TYR A 295 1.27 -13.91 10.66
CA TYR A 295 1.21 -12.99 9.51
C TYR A 295 2.27 -13.31 8.45
N LEU A 296 3.54 -13.39 8.84
CA LEU A 296 4.63 -13.68 7.92
C LEU A 296 4.48 -15.06 7.27
N GLY A 297 4.04 -16.06 8.07
CA GLY A 297 3.78 -17.42 7.59
C GLY A 297 2.67 -17.48 6.54
N ILE A 298 1.57 -16.73 6.74
CA ILE A 298 0.48 -16.65 5.76
C ILE A 298 0.98 -16.05 4.44
N LEU A 299 1.79 -14.99 4.48
CA LEU A 299 2.36 -14.40 3.26
C LEU A 299 3.18 -15.43 2.47
N ALA A 300 4.12 -16.11 3.14
CA ALA A 300 5.00 -17.08 2.49
C ALA A 300 4.21 -18.27 1.93
N GLN A 301 3.31 -18.86 2.71
CA GLN A 301 2.48 -20.00 2.29
C GLN A 301 1.57 -19.64 1.12
N TRP A 302 0.92 -18.47 1.19
CA TRP A 302 0.02 -18.01 0.13
C TRP A 302 0.77 -17.76 -1.18
N ILE A 303 1.94 -17.09 -1.14
CA ILE A 303 2.79 -16.87 -2.31
C ILE A 303 3.21 -18.20 -2.93
N LYS A 304 3.73 -19.14 -2.14
CA LYS A 304 4.11 -20.49 -2.61
C LYS A 304 2.95 -21.22 -3.27
N ALA A 305 1.78 -21.21 -2.64
CA ALA A 305 0.58 -21.85 -3.18
C ALA A 305 0.17 -21.26 -4.54
N LYS A 306 0.25 -19.92 -4.72
CA LYS A 306 -0.05 -19.27 -5.99
C LYS A 306 1.05 -19.44 -7.04
N ALA A 307 2.29 -19.64 -6.61
CA ALA A 307 3.41 -20.00 -7.47
C ALA A 307 3.42 -21.50 -7.87
N GLY A 308 2.48 -22.30 -7.39
CA GLY A 308 2.41 -23.75 -7.67
C GLY A 308 3.55 -24.53 -7.03
N ILE A 309 3.94 -24.15 -5.81
CA ILE A 309 5.05 -24.75 -5.05
C ILE A 309 4.42 -25.50 -3.87
N SER A 310 4.63 -26.80 -3.82
CA SER A 310 4.25 -27.63 -2.67
C SER A 310 5.32 -27.52 -1.59
N ASP A 311 4.92 -27.38 -0.33
CA ASP A 311 5.82 -27.60 0.79
C ASP A 311 6.16 -29.11 0.79
N THR A 312 7.39 -29.45 0.37
CA THR A 312 7.94 -30.79 0.49
C THR A 312 8.58 -31.00 1.86
#